data_ad6029b490fcbcc25b6863db627c2f4f
#
_entry.id   ad6029b490fcbcc25b6863db627c2f4f
#
_cell.length_a   1.000
_cell.length_b   1.000
_cell.length_c   1.000
_cell.angle_alpha   90.00
_cell.angle_beta   90.00
_cell.angle_gamma   90.00
#
_symmetry.space_group_name_H-M   'P 1'
#
loop_
_entity.id
_entity.type
_entity.pdbx_description
1 polymer ?
#
loop_
_entity_poly.entity_id
_entity_poly.type
_entity_poly.pdbx_seq_one_letter_code
_entity_poly.pdbx_strand_id
1 'polypeptide(L)'
;KLLHQCDVHTLLRLPTGLFYAQGVKANVIFFERKPASETPWTKRLWIYDLRTNKHFTLKTNPLTRADLNEFVALYQAGNRHLRRPTWLPGNTEGRWRAYSCDELAARDKTSLDIFWLKDDSLADSDNLPAPAVIAQEIVEDLQAALAQFRLIAGDLGGEVEEST
;
A
#
# COMPACT_ATOMS: atom_id res chain seq x y z
N LYS A 1 8.58 10.29 18.08
CA LYS A 1 7.55 10.28 19.14
C LYS A 1 6.78 8.95 19.12
N LEU A 2 6.24 8.50 17.97
CA LEU A 2 5.46 7.25 17.87
C LEU A 2 6.25 6.03 18.37
N LEU A 3 7.50 5.85 17.94
CA LEU A 3 8.34 4.71 18.31
C LEU A 3 8.68 4.62 19.83
N HIS A 4 8.56 5.74 20.55
CA HIS A 4 8.80 5.82 22.01
C HIS A 4 7.54 5.63 22.86
N GLN A 5 6.36 5.73 22.26
CA GLN A 5 5.07 5.57 22.91
C GLN A 5 4.30 4.34 22.45
N CYS A 6 4.82 3.68 21.41
CA CYS A 6 4.23 2.50 20.82
C CYS A 6 5.31 1.49 20.40
N ASP A 7 4.98 0.21 20.50
CA ASP A 7 5.67 -0.83 19.76
C ASP A 7 5.02 -0.96 18.38
N VAL A 8 5.61 -0.29 17.39
CA VAL A 8 5.16 -0.34 16.00
C VAL A 8 5.79 -1.55 15.33
N HIS A 9 5.03 -2.62 15.21
CA HIS A 9 5.59 -3.92 14.86
C HIS A 9 5.31 -4.39 13.43
N THR A 10 4.35 -3.78 12.72
CA THR A 10 3.97 -4.22 11.37
C THR A 10 3.44 -3.06 10.53
N LEU A 11 3.85 -3.01 9.28
CA LEU A 11 3.34 -2.13 8.25
C LEU A 11 2.88 -2.98 7.06
N LEU A 12 1.63 -2.83 6.66
CA LEU A 12 1.09 -3.39 5.43
C LEU A 12 0.97 -2.28 4.39
N ARG A 13 1.72 -2.36 3.30
CA ARG A 13 1.66 -1.43 2.17
C ARG A 13 0.56 -1.89 1.22
N LEU A 14 -0.48 -1.06 1.11
CA LEU A 14 -1.60 -1.34 0.24
C LEU A 14 -1.34 -0.85 -1.19
N PRO A 15 -1.80 -1.59 -2.21
CA PRO A 15 -1.72 -1.16 -3.60
C PRO A 15 -2.62 0.06 -3.88
N THR A 16 -2.44 0.66 -5.03
CA THR A 16 -3.37 1.63 -5.58
C THR A 16 -4.66 0.95 -6.05
N GLY A 17 -5.70 1.74 -6.36
CA GLY A 17 -6.97 1.23 -6.88
C GLY A 17 -7.94 0.68 -5.83
N LEU A 18 -7.60 0.74 -4.53
CA LEU A 18 -8.49 0.29 -3.43
C LEU A 18 -9.49 1.36 -2.97
N PHE A 19 -9.25 2.59 -3.34
CA PHE A 19 -10.07 3.74 -2.95
C PHE A 19 -10.59 4.45 -4.19
N TYR A 20 -11.65 5.26 -4.04
CA TYR A 20 -12.20 6.04 -5.15
C TYR A 20 -11.17 6.93 -5.84
N ALA A 21 -10.24 7.52 -5.10
CA ALA A 21 -9.08 8.18 -5.67
C ALA A 21 -8.04 7.11 -6.08
N GLN A 22 -8.00 6.76 -7.34
CA GLN A 22 -7.22 5.63 -7.90
C GLN A 22 -5.73 5.68 -7.56
N GLY A 23 -5.12 6.86 -7.54
CA GLY A 23 -3.69 7.05 -7.24
C GLY A 23 -3.32 7.01 -5.76
N VAL A 24 -4.28 6.85 -4.83
CA VAL A 24 -4.00 6.87 -3.40
C VAL A 24 -3.18 5.65 -2.99
N LYS A 25 -2.01 5.93 -2.41
CA LYS A 25 -1.13 4.94 -1.77
C LYS A 25 -1.40 4.96 -0.27
N ALA A 26 -1.89 3.87 0.29
CA ALA A 26 -2.19 3.74 1.70
C ALA A 26 -1.27 2.73 2.40
N ASN A 27 -1.14 2.88 3.71
CA ASN A 27 -0.46 1.93 4.58
C ASN A 27 -1.33 1.65 5.80
N VAL A 28 -1.34 0.40 6.26
CA VAL A 28 -1.94 0.01 7.54
C VAL A 28 -0.81 -0.24 8.52
N ILE A 29 -0.82 0.47 9.65
CA ILE A 29 0.18 0.35 10.69
C ILE A 29 -0.43 -0.40 11.88
N PHE A 30 0.23 -1.45 12.32
CA PHE A 30 -0.13 -2.23 13.49
C PHE A 30 0.83 -1.92 14.61
N PHE A 31 0.31 -1.50 15.75
CA PHE A 31 1.13 -1.12 16.90
C PHE A 31 0.43 -1.44 18.23
N GLU A 32 1.20 -1.56 19.28
CA GLU A 32 0.74 -1.62 20.66
C GLU A 32 1.11 -0.33 21.39
N ARG A 33 0.12 0.29 22.04
CA ARG A 33 0.40 1.46 22.88
C ARG A 33 1.19 1.03 24.11
N LYS A 34 2.23 1.78 24.42
CA LYS A 34 3.11 1.58 25.58
C LYS A 34 3.22 2.88 26.37
N PRO A 35 3.65 2.83 27.65
CA PRO A 35 4.04 4.03 28.38
C PRO A 35 5.13 4.80 27.63
N ALA A 36 5.18 6.13 27.80
CA ALA A 36 6.24 6.93 27.23
C ALA A 36 7.61 6.45 27.75
N SER A 37 8.60 6.36 26.86
CA SER A 37 9.95 5.90 27.19
C SER A 37 10.98 6.74 26.46
N GLU A 38 12.14 6.94 27.09
CA GLU A 38 13.29 7.59 26.45
C GLU A 38 13.89 6.70 25.37
N THR A 39 13.80 5.38 25.53
CA THR A 39 14.23 4.41 24.52
C THR A 39 13.04 3.92 23.69
N PRO A 40 13.22 3.70 22.36
CA PRO A 40 12.15 3.19 21.52
C PRO A 40 11.64 1.82 21.97
N TRP A 41 10.33 1.66 22.06
CA TRP A 41 9.68 0.36 22.24
C TRP A 41 9.77 -0.50 21.00
N THR A 42 9.66 0.13 19.83
CA THR A 42 9.82 -0.52 18.53
C THR A 42 11.26 -1.01 18.37
N LYS A 43 11.46 -2.30 18.43
CA LYS A 43 12.77 -2.93 18.17
C LYS A 43 12.95 -3.31 16.71
N ARG A 44 11.86 -3.75 16.09
CA ARG A 44 11.84 -4.24 14.71
C ARG A 44 10.48 -3.97 14.08
N LEU A 45 10.50 -3.33 12.93
CA LEU A 45 9.31 -3.15 12.09
C LEU A 45 9.33 -4.16 10.95
N TRP A 46 8.26 -4.91 10.83
CA TRP A 46 8.02 -5.81 9.71
C TRP A 46 7.17 -5.12 8.67
N ILE A 47 7.62 -5.14 7.42
CA ILE A 47 6.89 -4.53 6.30
C ILE A 47 6.46 -5.62 5.34
N TYR A 48 5.18 -5.65 5.00
CA TYR A 48 4.63 -6.46 3.91
C TYR A 48 4.30 -5.56 2.73
N ASP A 49 4.90 -5.84 1.58
CA ASP A 49 4.63 -5.12 0.35
C ASP A 49 3.55 -5.85 -0.47
N LEU A 50 2.32 -5.40 -0.34
CA LEU A 50 1.22 -5.82 -1.22
C LEU A 50 1.09 -4.89 -2.45
N ARG A 51 1.91 -3.85 -2.53
CA ARG A 51 1.80 -2.78 -3.54
C ARG A 51 2.53 -3.10 -4.84
N THR A 52 3.81 -3.45 -4.74
CA THR A 52 4.67 -3.62 -5.92
C THR A 52 4.17 -4.73 -6.83
N ASN A 53 4.01 -4.44 -8.12
CA ASN A 53 3.50 -5.35 -9.16
C ASN A 53 2.12 -5.95 -8.83
N LYS A 54 1.26 -5.17 -8.14
CA LYS A 54 -0.13 -5.54 -7.86
C LYS A 54 -1.04 -4.38 -8.26
N HIS A 55 -2.00 -4.70 -9.11
CA HIS A 55 -2.97 -3.74 -9.63
C HIS A 55 -4.37 -4.19 -9.24
N PHE A 56 -5.06 -3.36 -8.47
CA PHE A 56 -6.44 -3.60 -8.08
C PHE A 56 -7.32 -2.47 -8.58
N THR A 57 -8.59 -2.77 -8.71
CA THR A 57 -9.63 -1.80 -9.05
C THR A 57 -10.85 -2.08 -8.19
N LEU A 58 -11.72 -1.11 -8.04
CA LEU A 58 -12.92 -1.29 -7.20
C LEU A 58 -13.95 -2.25 -7.79
N LYS A 59 -14.00 -2.38 -9.12
CA LYS A 59 -15.06 -3.14 -9.80
C LYS A 59 -14.54 -4.38 -10.53
N THR A 60 -13.53 -4.22 -11.37
CA THR A 60 -13.09 -5.27 -12.30
C THR A 60 -12.06 -6.22 -11.70
N ASN A 61 -11.26 -5.76 -10.74
CA ASN A 61 -10.26 -6.57 -10.04
C ASN A 61 -10.17 -6.15 -8.56
N PRO A 62 -11.22 -6.36 -7.74
CA PRO A 62 -11.23 -5.93 -6.35
C PRO A 62 -10.26 -6.76 -5.50
N LEU A 63 -9.65 -6.11 -4.49
CA LEU A 63 -8.88 -6.81 -3.48
C LEU A 63 -9.78 -7.78 -2.71
N THR A 64 -9.38 -9.02 -2.63
CA THR A 64 -10.11 -10.08 -1.95
C THR A 64 -9.39 -10.56 -0.69
N ARG A 65 -10.09 -11.37 0.12
CA ARG A 65 -9.47 -12.03 1.27
C ARG A 65 -8.33 -12.96 0.87
N ALA A 66 -8.41 -13.58 -0.30
CA ALA A 66 -7.37 -14.47 -0.82
C ALA A 66 -6.04 -13.76 -1.04
N ASP A 67 -6.06 -12.51 -1.50
CA ASP A 67 -4.87 -11.70 -1.74
C ASP A 67 -4.10 -11.37 -0.45
N LEU A 68 -4.77 -11.43 0.69
CA LEU A 68 -4.20 -11.20 2.02
C LEU A 68 -3.75 -12.49 2.73
N ASN A 69 -3.95 -13.66 2.15
CA ASN A 69 -3.66 -14.94 2.83
C ASN A 69 -2.18 -15.06 3.23
N GLU A 70 -1.27 -14.70 2.34
CA GLU A 70 0.17 -14.71 2.64
C GLU A 70 0.51 -13.76 3.79
N PHE A 71 0.01 -12.52 3.73
CA PHE A 71 0.22 -11.56 4.81
C PHE A 71 -0.29 -12.11 6.16
N VAL A 72 -1.48 -12.67 6.20
CA VAL A 72 -2.08 -13.20 7.43
C VAL A 72 -1.26 -14.38 7.98
N ALA A 73 -0.77 -15.27 7.12
CA ALA A 73 0.09 -16.37 7.52
C ALA A 73 1.42 -15.88 8.11
N LEU A 74 2.01 -14.84 7.54
CA LEU A 74 3.29 -14.27 7.98
C LEU A 74 3.14 -13.33 9.20
N TYR A 75 1.96 -12.72 9.38
CA TYR A 75 1.70 -11.76 10.44
C TYR A 75 1.84 -12.35 11.84
N GLN A 76 1.43 -13.61 12.06
CA GLN A 76 1.58 -14.36 13.31
C GLN A 76 1.37 -13.51 14.57
N ALA A 77 0.15 -13.00 14.74
CA ALA A 77 -0.18 -12.02 15.80
C ALA A 77 0.27 -12.45 17.21
N GLY A 78 0.02 -13.70 17.58
CA GLY A 78 0.37 -14.26 18.90
C GLY A 78 1.84 -14.69 19.05
N ASN A 79 2.57 -14.85 17.93
CA ASN A 79 3.91 -15.41 17.91
C ASN A 79 4.88 -14.57 17.07
N ARG A 80 4.88 -13.25 17.27
CA ARG A 80 5.71 -12.32 16.48
C ARG A 80 7.21 -12.64 16.49
N HIS A 81 7.70 -13.29 17.54
CA HIS A 81 9.11 -13.72 17.66
C HIS A 81 9.48 -14.87 16.70
N LEU A 82 8.49 -15.61 16.18
CA LEU A 82 8.70 -16.69 15.21
C LEU A 82 8.70 -16.21 13.75
N ARG A 83 8.40 -14.94 13.51
CA ARG A 83 8.37 -14.35 12.16
C ARG A 83 9.71 -14.52 11.47
N ARG A 84 9.67 -14.87 10.19
CA ARG A 84 10.85 -14.96 9.31
C ARG A 84 10.60 -14.15 8.04
N PRO A 85 11.61 -13.45 7.52
CA PRO A 85 11.48 -12.74 6.26
C PRO A 85 11.28 -13.73 5.11
N THR A 86 10.48 -13.33 4.13
CA THR A 86 10.42 -14.05 2.85
C THR A 86 11.40 -13.48 1.84
N TRP A 87 11.76 -12.19 1.98
CA TRP A 87 12.83 -11.60 1.21
C TRP A 87 14.19 -12.01 1.78
N LEU A 88 15.01 -12.59 0.92
CA LEU A 88 16.38 -13.04 1.22
C LEU A 88 17.26 -12.79 -0.02
N PRO A 89 18.61 -12.75 0.10
CA PRO A 89 19.48 -12.60 -1.08
C PRO A 89 19.25 -13.66 -2.18
N GLY A 90 18.75 -14.85 -1.80
CA GLY A 90 18.39 -15.93 -2.73
C GLY A 90 16.90 -15.92 -3.15
N ASN A 91 16.06 -15.04 -2.57
CA ASN A 91 14.64 -14.87 -2.92
C ASN A 91 14.30 -13.38 -2.89
N THR A 92 14.60 -12.68 -3.96
CA THR A 92 14.39 -11.23 -4.09
C THR A 92 12.94 -10.84 -4.33
N GLU A 93 12.06 -11.81 -4.60
CA GLU A 93 10.61 -11.60 -4.80
C GLU A 93 9.80 -11.64 -3.49
N GLY A 94 10.46 -11.94 -2.37
CA GLY A 94 9.81 -12.02 -1.07
C GLY A 94 9.22 -10.69 -0.62
N ARG A 95 7.93 -10.71 -0.24
CA ARG A 95 7.14 -9.51 0.11
C ARG A 95 7.22 -9.11 1.57
N TRP A 96 7.83 -9.93 2.43
CA TRP A 96 7.92 -9.72 3.87
C TRP A 96 9.36 -9.50 4.32
N ARG A 97 9.63 -8.31 4.86
CA ARG A 97 10.97 -7.91 5.30
C ARG A 97 10.94 -7.21 6.64
N ALA A 98 11.99 -7.38 7.44
CA ALA A 98 12.16 -6.74 8.73
C ALA A 98 13.25 -5.67 8.68
N TYR A 99 13.03 -4.59 9.43
CA TYR A 99 13.99 -3.51 9.62
C TYR A 99 14.14 -3.24 11.11
N SER A 100 15.36 -3.05 11.59
CA SER A 100 15.61 -2.62 12.96
C SER A 100 15.20 -1.17 13.19
N CYS A 101 14.96 -0.79 14.45
CA CYS A 101 14.69 0.61 14.78
C CYS A 101 15.84 1.53 14.36
N ASP A 102 17.08 1.09 14.49
CA ASP A 102 18.26 1.87 14.15
C ASP A 102 18.37 2.10 12.64
N GLU A 103 18.10 1.06 11.82
CA GLU A 103 18.02 1.21 10.36
C GLU A 103 16.95 2.23 9.94
N LEU A 104 15.82 2.22 10.61
CA LEU A 104 14.73 3.18 10.33
C LEU A 104 15.08 4.60 10.78
N ALA A 105 15.71 4.73 11.95
CA ALA A 105 16.12 6.02 12.50
C ALA A 105 17.23 6.71 11.69
N ALA A 106 18.11 5.91 11.09
CA ALA A 106 19.19 6.41 10.23
C ALA A 106 18.70 6.98 8.88
N ARG A 107 17.44 6.70 8.50
CA ARG A 107 16.85 7.22 7.26
C ARG A 107 16.44 8.68 7.41
N ASP A 108 16.52 9.43 6.30
CA ASP A 108 16.04 10.81 6.27
C ASP A 108 14.57 10.87 6.76
N LYS A 109 14.33 11.75 7.73
CA LYS A 109 13.00 11.96 8.37
C LYS A 109 12.34 10.66 8.87
N THR A 110 13.10 9.61 9.15
CA THR A 110 12.57 8.29 9.55
C THR A 110 11.53 7.78 8.54
N SER A 111 11.79 7.97 7.25
CA SER A 111 10.87 7.59 6.18
C SER A 111 10.63 6.08 6.14
N LEU A 112 9.37 5.68 6.12
CA LEU A 112 8.94 4.29 5.95
C LEU A 112 8.66 3.94 4.48
N ASP A 113 8.95 4.84 3.56
CA ASP A 113 8.83 4.57 2.12
C ASP A 113 10.09 3.83 1.63
N ILE A 114 10.07 2.53 1.86
CA ILE A 114 11.19 1.62 1.61
C ILE A 114 10.82 0.69 0.46
N PHE A 115 11.65 0.63 -0.57
CA PHE A 115 11.50 -0.25 -1.72
C PHE A 115 12.60 -1.29 -1.72
N TRP A 116 12.27 -2.54 -1.98
CA TRP A 116 13.23 -3.65 -2.12
C TRP A 116 12.82 -4.66 -3.21
N LEU A 117 11.56 -4.61 -3.65
CA LEU A 117 11.10 -5.40 -4.78
C LEU A 117 11.40 -4.65 -6.07
N LYS A 118 11.74 -5.40 -7.11
CA LYS A 118 11.84 -4.84 -8.46
C LYS A 118 10.45 -4.43 -8.92
N ASP A 119 10.33 -3.19 -9.35
CA ASP A 119 9.10 -2.69 -9.95
C ASP A 119 9.16 -2.94 -11.46
N ASP A 120 8.34 -3.87 -11.93
CA ASP A 120 8.32 -4.28 -13.34
C ASP A 120 7.77 -3.17 -14.23
N SER A 121 7.00 -2.23 -13.68
CA SER A 121 6.51 -1.06 -14.42
C SER A 121 7.64 -0.14 -14.89
N LEU A 122 8.79 -0.17 -14.21
CA LEU A 122 9.99 0.57 -14.62
C LEU A 122 10.77 -0.13 -15.74
N ALA A 123 10.57 -1.43 -15.91
CA ALA A 123 11.18 -2.19 -17.00
C ALA A 123 10.34 -2.13 -18.29
N ASP A 124 9.06 -1.84 -18.17
CA ASP A 124 8.08 -1.79 -19.26
C ASP A 124 7.97 -0.41 -19.95
N SER A 125 8.89 0.51 -19.67
CA SER A 125 8.91 1.79 -20.41
C SER A 125 9.09 1.59 -21.94
N ASP A 126 9.65 0.45 -22.36
CA ASP A 126 9.78 0.06 -23.75
C ASP A 126 8.53 -0.66 -24.31
N ASN A 127 7.59 -1.07 -23.43
CA ASN A 127 6.36 -1.78 -23.76
C ASN A 127 5.09 -1.02 -23.33
N LEU A 128 5.12 0.29 -23.30
CA LEU A 128 3.91 1.07 -23.09
C LEU A 128 2.85 0.72 -24.12
N PRO A 129 1.58 0.52 -23.73
CA PRO A 129 0.48 0.35 -24.67
C PRO A 129 0.48 1.49 -25.70
N ALA A 130 -0.02 1.22 -26.90
CA ALA A 130 -0.12 2.27 -27.92
C ALA A 130 -0.83 3.51 -27.31
N PRO A 131 -0.40 4.73 -27.65
CA PRO A 131 -0.97 5.96 -27.08
C PRO A 131 -2.50 6.03 -27.14
N ALA A 132 -3.11 5.40 -28.15
CA ALA A 132 -4.55 5.30 -28.30
C ALA A 132 -5.20 4.45 -27.20
N VAL A 133 -4.55 3.38 -26.74
CA VAL A 133 -5.03 2.51 -25.66
C VAL A 133 -4.96 3.27 -24.34
N ILE A 134 -3.84 3.94 -24.08
CA ILE A 134 -3.69 4.78 -22.86
C ILE A 134 -4.73 5.89 -22.84
N ALA A 135 -4.97 6.54 -23.98
CA ALA A 135 -5.99 7.58 -24.08
C ALA A 135 -7.40 7.04 -23.80
N GLN A 136 -7.70 5.83 -24.29
CA GLN A 136 -8.98 5.18 -24.03
C GLN A 136 -9.16 4.85 -22.53
N GLU A 137 -8.15 4.30 -21.89
CA GLU A 137 -8.16 4.01 -20.46
C GLU A 137 -8.37 5.29 -19.62
N ILE A 138 -7.69 6.39 -19.99
CA ILE A 138 -7.87 7.69 -19.33
C ILE A 138 -9.32 8.19 -19.48
N VAL A 139 -9.90 8.06 -20.68
CA VAL A 139 -11.29 8.46 -20.92
C VAL A 139 -12.26 7.64 -20.07
N GLU A 140 -12.07 6.33 -19.98
CA GLU A 140 -12.90 5.46 -19.16
C GLU A 140 -12.80 5.79 -17.66
N ASP A 141 -11.60 6.06 -17.16
CA ASP A 141 -11.38 6.49 -15.77
C ASP A 141 -12.04 7.84 -15.47
N LEU A 142 -11.93 8.81 -16.37
CA LEU A 142 -12.57 10.11 -16.24
C LEU A 142 -14.10 10.01 -16.27
N GLN A 143 -14.66 9.17 -17.13
CA GLN A 143 -16.09 8.91 -17.18
C GLN A 143 -16.60 8.26 -15.90
N ALA A 144 -15.86 7.30 -15.35
CA ALA A 144 -16.19 6.66 -14.10
C ALA A 144 -16.16 7.67 -12.92
N ALA A 145 -15.15 8.53 -12.88
CA ALA A 145 -15.05 9.59 -11.89
C ALA A 145 -16.21 10.60 -12.02
N LEU A 146 -16.52 11.01 -13.24
CA LEU A 146 -17.61 11.94 -13.51
C LEU A 146 -18.97 11.37 -13.07
N ALA A 147 -19.23 10.10 -13.34
CA ALA A 147 -20.45 9.44 -12.90
C ALA A 147 -20.62 9.46 -11.37
N GLN A 148 -19.52 9.30 -10.64
CA GLN A 148 -19.53 9.37 -9.17
C GLN A 148 -19.77 10.78 -8.65
N PHE A 149 -19.15 11.79 -9.24
CA PHE A 149 -19.39 13.18 -8.87
C PHE A 149 -20.82 13.61 -9.17
N ARG A 150 -21.42 13.11 -10.26
CA ARG A 150 -22.83 13.35 -10.56
C ARG A 150 -23.76 12.77 -9.49
N LEU A 151 -23.49 11.58 -8.99
CA LEU A 151 -24.25 10.98 -7.88
C LEU A 151 -24.15 11.84 -6.61
N ILE A 152 -22.93 12.26 -6.25
CA ILE A 152 -22.70 13.13 -5.09
C ILE A 152 -23.41 14.47 -5.26
N ALA A 153 -23.34 15.08 -6.44
CA ALA A 153 -23.99 16.34 -6.73
C ALA A 153 -25.52 16.21 -6.62
N GLY A 154 -26.09 15.10 -7.11
CA GLY A 154 -27.51 14.79 -6.96
C GLY A 154 -27.92 14.63 -5.50
N ASP A 155 -27.13 13.92 -4.70
CA ASP A 155 -27.40 13.75 -3.26
C ASP A 155 -27.30 15.07 -2.47
N LEU A 156 -26.49 16.01 -2.94
CA LEU A 156 -26.36 17.35 -2.37
C LEU A 156 -27.40 18.37 -2.91
N GLY A 157 -28.32 17.93 -3.75
CA GLY A 157 -29.38 18.78 -4.33
C GLY A 157 -28.89 19.70 -5.47
N GLY A 158 -27.75 19.41 -6.07
CA GLY A 158 -27.22 20.10 -7.24
C GLY A 158 -27.81 19.55 -8.54
N GLU A 159 -28.31 20.44 -9.42
CA GLU A 159 -28.62 20.10 -10.81
C GLU A 159 -27.31 20.02 -11.59
N VAL A 160 -27.02 18.87 -12.18
CA VAL A 160 -25.84 18.69 -13.07
C VAL A 160 -26.37 18.79 -14.51
N GLU A 161 -26.13 19.93 -15.17
CA GLU A 161 -26.43 20.09 -16.59
C GLU A 161 -25.63 19.06 -17.43
N GLU A 162 -26.33 18.34 -18.28
CA GLU A 162 -25.68 17.52 -19.31
C GLU A 162 -25.11 18.44 -20.39
N SER A 163 -23.81 18.63 -20.38
CA SER A 163 -23.10 19.22 -21.53
C SER A 163 -23.20 18.26 -22.71
N THR A 164 -23.93 18.67 -23.73
CA THR A 164 -24.08 17.98 -25.01
C THR A 164 -22.75 17.95 -25.76
#